data_dab4c627fa8cf8c5a4cca81282912b14
#
_entry.id   dab4c627fa8cf8c5a4cca81282912b14
#
_cell.length_a   1.000
_cell.length_b   1.000
_cell.length_c   1.000
_cell.angle_alpha   90.00
_cell.angle_beta   90.00
_cell.angle_gamma   90.00
#
_symmetry.space_group_name_H-M   'P 1'
#
loop_
_entity.id
_entity.type
_entity.pdbx_description
1 polymer ?
#
loop_
_entity_poly.entity_id
_entity_poly.type
_entity_poly.pdbx_seq_one_letter_code
_entity_poly.pdbx_strand_id
1 'polypeptide(L)'
;MTTASTEPVSQPGDAILSVNNIEVIYDHVILVLKGVSLSVPRGGITALLGANGAGKTTTLKAISNLLHAERGEVTKGTIVFEGEEVQALSPNELVRRGCIQVMEGRHCFGHLSVEDNLLTGAFTRRDGKAAIRDDLELVYQYFPRLKVRRTSQAGYTSGGEQQMGAIGRA
;
A
#
# COMPACT_ATOMS: atom_id res chain seq x y z
N MET A 1 13.71 37.81 2.20
CA MET A 1 12.80 37.42 1.10
C MET A 1 13.26 36.06 0.59
N THR A 2 12.62 35.02 1.05
CA THR A 2 12.95 33.64 0.66
C THR A 2 11.97 33.24 -0.43
N THR A 3 12.49 33.08 -1.66
CA THR A 3 11.71 32.62 -2.79
C THR A 3 11.45 31.14 -2.63
N ALA A 4 10.20 30.76 -2.38
CA ALA A 4 9.75 29.39 -2.47
C ALA A 4 9.81 28.97 -3.94
N SER A 5 10.67 28.01 -4.27
CA SER A 5 10.68 27.33 -5.57
C SER A 5 9.46 26.42 -5.64
N THR A 6 8.45 26.84 -6.41
CA THR A 6 7.35 25.96 -6.81
C THR A 6 7.88 25.01 -7.87
N GLU A 7 8.13 23.74 -7.49
CA GLU A 7 8.31 22.67 -8.47
C GLU A 7 7.05 22.54 -9.33
N PRO A 8 7.18 22.25 -10.63
CA PRO A 8 6.03 22.13 -11.52
C PRO A 8 5.15 20.97 -11.09
N VAL A 9 3.87 21.24 -10.88
CA VAL A 9 2.83 20.21 -10.72
C VAL A 9 2.87 19.35 -11.98
N SER A 10 3.20 18.07 -11.85
CA SER A 10 3.23 17.10 -12.95
C SER A 10 1.90 17.14 -13.73
N GLN A 11 2.02 17.10 -15.06
CA GLN A 11 0.84 17.14 -15.94
C GLN A 11 -0.07 15.92 -15.67
N PRO A 12 -1.40 16.01 -15.86
CA PRO A 12 -2.36 14.95 -15.55
C PRO A 12 -2.13 13.60 -16.26
N GLY A 13 -1.19 13.54 -17.23
CA GLY A 13 -0.88 12.33 -18.00
C GLY A 13 0.20 11.41 -17.42
N ASP A 14 0.90 11.81 -16.35
CA ASP A 14 2.04 11.03 -15.81
C ASP A 14 1.80 10.44 -14.42
N ALA A 15 0.59 10.56 -13.91
CA ALA A 15 0.23 9.99 -12.60
C ALA A 15 -0.11 8.50 -12.71
N ILE A 16 0.56 7.65 -11.90
CA ILE A 16 0.20 6.24 -11.77
C ILE A 16 -1.08 6.06 -10.96
N LEU A 17 -1.32 6.94 -9.97
CA LEU A 17 -2.52 6.95 -9.15
C LEU A 17 -3.08 8.39 -9.10
N SER A 18 -4.36 8.52 -9.35
CA SER A 18 -5.11 9.76 -9.18
C SER A 18 -6.37 9.52 -8.34
N VAL A 19 -6.50 10.27 -7.29
CA VAL A 19 -7.70 10.32 -6.44
C VAL A 19 -8.32 11.70 -6.61
N ASN A 20 -9.57 11.76 -7.00
CA ASN A 20 -10.24 13.02 -7.29
C ASN A 20 -11.52 13.15 -6.48
N ASN A 21 -11.51 14.11 -5.55
CA ASN A 21 -12.68 14.57 -4.78
C ASN A 21 -13.46 13.44 -4.09
N ILE A 22 -12.76 12.44 -3.51
CA ILE A 22 -13.45 11.32 -2.87
C ILE A 22 -14.11 11.71 -1.55
N GLU A 23 -15.34 11.24 -1.37
CA GLU A 23 -16.04 11.20 -0.08
C GLU A 23 -16.14 9.76 0.40
N VAL A 24 -15.90 9.54 1.69
CA VAL A 24 -16.02 8.22 2.32
C VAL A 24 -16.95 8.29 3.50
N ILE A 25 -17.91 7.38 3.52
CA ILE A 25 -18.90 7.22 4.60
C ILE A 25 -18.75 5.83 5.20
N TYR A 26 -18.82 5.72 6.52
CA TYR A 26 -18.91 4.46 7.26
C TYR A 26 -20.32 4.27 7.81
N ASP A 27 -20.79 3.03 7.85
CA ASP A 27 -22.13 2.64 8.35
C ASP A 27 -23.26 3.47 7.75
N HIS A 28 -23.09 3.99 6.49
CA HIS A 28 -24.02 4.87 5.78
C HIS A 28 -24.32 6.23 6.47
N VAL A 29 -23.64 6.56 7.57
CA VAL A 29 -23.91 7.74 8.38
C VAL A 29 -22.68 8.58 8.66
N ILE A 30 -21.53 7.97 8.90
CA ILE A 30 -20.33 8.67 9.41
C ILE A 30 -19.48 9.14 8.22
N LEU A 31 -19.59 10.41 7.87
CA LEU A 31 -18.74 11.03 6.83
C LEU A 31 -17.33 11.29 7.37
N VAL A 32 -16.34 10.56 6.86
CA VAL A 32 -14.93 10.63 7.29
C VAL A 32 -14.06 11.39 6.30
N LEU A 33 -14.20 11.17 5.00
CA LEU A 33 -13.49 11.95 3.99
C LEU A 33 -14.48 12.88 3.27
N LYS A 34 -14.05 14.15 3.07
CA LYS A 34 -14.87 15.23 2.53
C LYS A 34 -14.16 15.87 1.33
N GLY A 35 -14.11 15.16 0.20
CA GLY A 35 -13.53 15.73 -1.02
C GLY A 35 -12.00 15.67 -1.07
N VAL A 36 -11.40 14.52 -0.71
CA VAL A 36 -9.95 14.34 -0.75
C VAL A 36 -9.48 14.11 -2.19
N SER A 37 -8.45 14.86 -2.59
CA SER A 37 -7.78 14.70 -3.88
C SER A 37 -6.28 14.57 -3.68
N LEU A 38 -5.63 13.66 -4.41
CA LEU A 38 -4.18 13.51 -4.47
C LEU A 38 -3.77 12.83 -5.78
N SER A 39 -2.51 12.98 -6.15
CA SER A 39 -1.92 12.24 -7.24
C SER A 39 -0.55 11.70 -6.87
N VAL A 40 -0.18 10.56 -7.46
CA VAL A 40 1.14 9.95 -7.31
C VAL A 40 1.75 9.85 -8.70
N PRO A 41 2.88 10.51 -8.97
CA PRO A 41 3.54 10.40 -10.26
C PRO A 41 4.16 9.00 -10.42
N ARG A 42 4.27 8.53 -11.66
CA ARG A 42 4.92 7.25 -11.97
C ARG A 42 6.38 7.29 -11.53
N GLY A 43 6.81 6.28 -10.78
CA GLY A 43 8.18 6.19 -10.22
C GLY A 43 8.48 7.19 -9.09
N GLY A 44 7.47 7.96 -8.64
CA GLY A 44 7.62 8.93 -7.56
C GLY A 44 7.15 8.43 -6.21
N ILE A 45 7.38 9.24 -5.18
CA ILE A 45 6.90 9.02 -3.82
C ILE A 45 6.05 10.21 -3.42
N THR A 46 4.83 9.95 -2.97
CA THR A 46 3.92 10.97 -2.41
C THR A 46 3.70 10.71 -0.93
N ALA A 47 3.97 11.71 -0.09
CA ALA A 47 3.74 11.64 1.35
C ALA A 47 2.37 12.21 1.71
N LEU A 48 1.54 11.42 2.38
CA LEU A 48 0.26 11.84 2.93
C LEU A 48 0.43 12.21 4.41
N LEU A 49 0.45 13.50 4.71
CA LEU A 49 0.67 14.03 6.05
C LEU A 49 -0.64 14.53 6.69
N GLY A 50 -0.71 14.45 8.00
CA GLY A 50 -1.85 14.95 8.77
C GLY A 50 -1.88 14.41 10.20
N ALA A 51 -2.64 15.04 11.08
CA ALA A 51 -2.84 14.62 12.46
C ALA A 51 -3.52 13.24 12.55
N ASN A 52 -3.52 12.64 13.75
CA ASN A 52 -4.32 11.44 14.00
C ASN A 52 -5.81 11.78 13.81
N GLY A 53 -6.54 10.89 13.12
CA GLY A 53 -7.94 11.12 12.76
C GLY A 53 -8.16 11.97 11.48
N ALA A 54 -7.10 12.45 10.82
CA ALA A 54 -7.23 13.24 9.58
C ALA A 54 -7.66 12.43 8.33
N GLY A 55 -7.97 11.14 8.47
CA GLY A 55 -8.45 10.30 7.37
C GLY A 55 -7.35 9.65 6.51
N LYS A 56 -6.07 9.72 6.91
CA LYS A 56 -4.95 9.12 6.15
C LYS A 56 -5.15 7.63 5.86
N THR A 57 -5.41 6.86 6.92
CA THR A 57 -5.64 5.41 6.80
C THR A 57 -6.90 5.11 6.00
N THR A 58 -7.96 5.92 6.15
CA THR A 58 -9.19 5.81 5.36
C THR A 58 -8.93 6.07 3.88
N THR A 59 -8.09 7.06 3.54
CA THR A 59 -7.69 7.35 2.17
C THR A 59 -6.93 6.16 1.56
N LEU A 60 -5.97 5.57 2.28
CA LEU A 60 -5.25 4.39 1.82
C LEU A 60 -6.18 3.18 1.62
N LYS A 61 -7.12 2.96 2.55
CA LYS A 61 -8.13 1.89 2.43
C LYS A 61 -9.10 2.13 1.28
N ALA A 62 -9.43 3.38 0.95
CA ALA A 62 -10.21 3.72 -0.24
C ALA A 62 -9.47 3.31 -1.51
N ILE A 63 -8.18 3.66 -1.61
CA ILE A 63 -7.32 3.33 -2.77
C ILE A 63 -7.19 1.81 -2.95
N SER A 64 -7.07 1.04 -1.87
CA SER A 64 -6.90 -0.42 -1.90
C SER A 64 -8.23 -1.21 -1.87
N ASN A 65 -9.37 -0.53 -1.91
CA ASN A 65 -10.72 -1.11 -1.82
C ASN A 65 -10.97 -1.96 -0.56
N LEU A 66 -10.28 -1.64 0.55
CA LEU A 66 -10.44 -2.33 1.84
C LEU A 66 -11.52 -1.72 2.74
N LEU A 67 -12.18 -0.64 2.32
CA LEU A 67 -13.23 0.02 3.11
C LEU A 67 -14.40 -0.90 3.43
N HIS A 68 -14.83 -1.73 2.47
CA HIS A 68 -15.98 -2.61 2.63
C HIS A 68 -15.85 -3.59 3.81
N ALA A 69 -14.62 -4.02 4.13
CA ALA A 69 -14.37 -4.88 5.27
C ALA A 69 -14.73 -4.23 6.62
N GLU A 70 -14.80 -2.90 6.64
CA GLU A 70 -15.13 -2.09 7.82
C GLU A 70 -16.44 -1.30 7.63
N ARG A 71 -17.31 -1.72 6.69
CA ARG A 71 -18.57 -1.06 6.34
C ARG A 71 -18.40 0.39 5.84
N GLY A 72 -17.26 0.69 5.21
CA GLY A 72 -16.99 1.96 4.56
C GLY A 72 -17.21 1.86 3.06
N GLU A 73 -17.58 2.97 2.44
CA GLU A 73 -17.75 3.09 0.99
C GLU A 73 -17.32 4.45 0.48
N VAL A 74 -16.85 4.49 -0.77
CA VAL A 74 -16.62 5.74 -1.50
C VAL A 74 -17.94 6.14 -2.14
N THR A 75 -18.53 7.24 -1.67
CA THR A 75 -19.84 7.72 -2.12
C THR A 75 -19.77 8.75 -3.24
N LYS A 76 -18.63 9.45 -3.36
CA LYS A 76 -18.38 10.42 -4.44
C LYS A 76 -16.92 10.42 -4.84
N GLY A 77 -16.64 10.99 -6.01
CA GLY A 77 -15.32 11.12 -6.57
C GLY A 77 -14.85 9.86 -7.30
N THR A 78 -13.60 9.87 -7.74
CA THR A 78 -13.01 8.79 -8.55
C THR A 78 -11.62 8.43 -8.07
N ILE A 79 -11.26 7.17 -8.20
CA ILE A 79 -9.91 6.64 -7.97
C ILE A 79 -9.47 5.95 -9.25
N VAL A 80 -8.40 6.46 -9.84
CA VAL A 80 -7.82 5.96 -11.10
C VAL A 80 -6.43 5.42 -10.82
N PHE A 81 -6.16 4.18 -11.17
CA PHE A 81 -4.86 3.55 -11.10
C PHE A 81 -4.47 3.04 -12.48
N GLU A 82 -3.27 3.42 -12.94
CA GLU A 82 -2.77 3.11 -14.31
C GLU A 82 -3.74 3.48 -15.45
N GLY A 83 -4.47 4.58 -15.27
CA GLY A 83 -5.43 5.08 -16.25
C GLY A 83 -6.82 4.44 -16.22
N GLU A 84 -7.07 3.49 -15.33
CA GLU A 84 -8.37 2.83 -15.16
C GLU A 84 -9.01 3.15 -13.82
N GLU A 85 -10.34 3.34 -13.80
CA GLU A 85 -11.10 3.45 -12.54
C GLU A 85 -11.11 2.11 -11.81
N VAL A 86 -10.78 2.16 -10.51
CA VAL A 86 -10.54 0.93 -9.73
C VAL A 86 -11.55 0.68 -8.61
N GLN A 87 -12.50 1.58 -8.40
CA GLN A 87 -13.46 1.50 -7.28
C GLN A 87 -14.37 0.27 -7.31
N ALA A 88 -14.64 -0.27 -8.50
CA ALA A 88 -15.44 -1.48 -8.68
C ALA A 88 -14.65 -2.79 -8.59
N LEU A 89 -13.32 -2.72 -8.49
CA LEU A 89 -12.44 -3.89 -8.41
C LEU A 89 -12.43 -4.48 -7.01
N SER A 90 -12.24 -5.79 -6.91
CA SER A 90 -11.92 -6.42 -5.63
C SER A 90 -10.49 -6.09 -5.19
N PRO A 91 -10.18 -6.13 -3.87
CA PRO A 91 -8.80 -5.97 -3.39
C PRO A 91 -7.82 -6.95 -4.04
N ASN A 92 -8.26 -8.18 -4.33
CA ASN A 92 -7.42 -9.18 -5.00
C ASN A 92 -7.05 -8.80 -6.44
N GLU A 93 -7.95 -8.15 -7.16
CA GLU A 93 -7.67 -7.64 -8.50
C GLU A 93 -6.69 -6.48 -8.46
N LEU A 94 -6.83 -5.57 -7.51
CA LEU A 94 -5.89 -4.47 -7.29
C LEU A 94 -4.48 -4.97 -6.98
N VAL A 95 -4.34 -5.96 -6.09
CA VAL A 95 -3.04 -6.58 -5.79
C VAL A 95 -2.40 -7.18 -7.04
N ARG A 96 -3.16 -7.89 -7.89
CA ARG A 96 -2.65 -8.45 -9.15
C ARG A 96 -2.22 -7.39 -10.16
N ARG A 97 -2.75 -6.18 -10.05
CA ARG A 97 -2.35 -5.01 -10.85
C ARG A 97 -1.17 -4.24 -10.25
N GLY A 98 -0.64 -4.68 -9.08
CA GLY A 98 0.48 -4.06 -8.40
C GLY A 98 0.12 -2.93 -7.43
N CYS A 99 -1.17 -2.71 -7.15
CA CYS A 99 -1.58 -1.77 -6.11
C CYS A 99 -1.69 -2.51 -4.77
N ILE A 100 -0.65 -2.43 -3.95
CA ILE A 100 -0.52 -3.19 -2.71
C ILE A 100 -0.46 -2.25 -1.51
N GLN A 101 -1.24 -2.53 -0.48
CA GLN A 101 -1.18 -1.80 0.79
C GLN A 101 -0.43 -2.59 1.86
N VAL A 102 0.59 -1.97 2.45
CA VAL A 102 1.19 -2.45 3.69
C VAL A 102 0.37 -1.92 4.85
N MET A 103 -0.26 -2.84 5.59
CA MET A 103 -1.15 -2.49 6.71
C MET A 103 -0.35 -2.00 7.92
N GLU A 104 -0.97 -1.12 8.70
CA GLU A 104 -0.47 -0.75 10.03
C GLU A 104 -0.54 -1.96 10.96
N GLY A 105 0.43 -2.09 11.91
CA GLY A 105 0.45 -3.19 12.86
C GLY A 105 1.27 -4.41 12.44
N ARG A 106 2.08 -4.28 11.39
CA ARG A 106 3.08 -5.27 10.93
C ARG A 106 2.50 -6.54 10.33
N HIS A 107 1.41 -7.09 10.86
CA HIS A 107 0.66 -8.24 10.38
C HIS A 107 1.53 -9.42 9.87
N CYS A 108 2.59 -9.77 10.63
CA CYS A 108 3.39 -10.96 10.33
C CYS A 108 2.68 -12.22 10.83
N PHE A 109 2.89 -13.33 10.12
CA PHE A 109 2.52 -14.66 10.61
C PHE A 109 3.58 -15.11 11.64
N GLY A 110 3.34 -14.85 12.92
CA GLY A 110 4.34 -14.96 13.97
C GLY A 110 4.94 -16.36 14.15
N HIS A 111 4.20 -17.41 13.80
CA HIS A 111 4.62 -18.81 13.88
C HIS A 111 5.42 -19.29 12.66
N LEU A 112 5.39 -18.53 11.56
CA LEU A 112 6.19 -18.81 10.37
C LEU A 112 7.58 -18.18 10.48
N SER A 113 8.53 -18.70 9.72
CA SER A 113 9.84 -18.05 9.58
C SER A 113 9.72 -16.70 8.87
N VAL A 114 10.76 -15.88 8.96
CA VAL A 114 10.84 -14.61 8.22
C VAL A 114 10.76 -14.89 6.72
N GLU A 115 11.48 -15.90 6.22
CA GLU A 115 11.49 -16.28 4.81
C GLU A 115 10.12 -16.77 4.35
N ASP A 116 9.44 -17.63 5.12
CA ASP A 116 8.09 -18.07 4.80
C ASP A 116 7.10 -16.90 4.76
N ASN A 117 7.23 -15.93 5.69
CA ASN A 117 6.43 -14.71 5.64
C ASN A 117 6.63 -13.94 4.33
N LEU A 118 7.87 -13.76 3.86
CA LEU A 118 8.15 -13.11 2.58
C LEU A 118 7.54 -13.90 1.41
N LEU A 119 7.70 -15.21 1.40
CA LEU A 119 7.17 -16.08 0.36
C LEU A 119 5.63 -16.06 0.27
N THR A 120 4.91 -15.71 1.35
CA THR A 120 3.45 -15.54 1.26
C THR A 120 3.04 -14.40 0.32
N GLY A 121 3.90 -13.38 0.11
CA GLY A 121 3.66 -12.32 -0.86
C GLY A 121 3.61 -12.81 -2.31
N ALA A 122 4.32 -13.90 -2.61
CA ALA A 122 4.33 -14.51 -3.93
C ALA A 122 3.12 -15.44 -4.22
N PHE A 123 2.12 -15.51 -3.32
CA PHE A 123 0.99 -16.45 -3.43
C PHE A 123 0.21 -16.33 -4.74
N THR A 124 0.07 -15.12 -5.27
CA THR A 124 -0.67 -14.86 -6.52
C THR A 124 0.18 -14.98 -7.78
N ARG A 125 1.49 -15.17 -7.66
CA ARG A 125 2.43 -15.20 -8.78
C ARG A 125 2.39 -16.52 -9.53
N ARG A 126 2.63 -16.45 -10.85
CA ARG A 126 2.61 -17.60 -11.75
C ARG A 126 3.87 -17.73 -12.62
N ASP A 127 4.83 -16.84 -12.42
CA ASP A 127 6.07 -16.69 -13.21
C ASP A 127 7.21 -17.64 -12.79
N GLY A 128 6.94 -18.50 -11.82
CA GLY A 128 7.79 -19.62 -11.47
C GLY A 128 8.76 -19.36 -10.31
N LYS A 129 9.32 -20.46 -9.79
CA LYS A 129 10.15 -20.43 -8.56
C LYS A 129 11.46 -19.66 -8.71
N ALA A 130 12.00 -19.57 -9.93
CA ALA A 130 13.24 -18.84 -10.18
C ALA A 130 13.03 -17.34 -9.99
N ALA A 131 12.01 -16.76 -10.61
CA ALA A 131 11.66 -15.35 -10.48
C ALA A 131 11.34 -14.96 -9.02
N ILE A 132 10.59 -15.82 -8.30
CA ILE A 132 10.30 -15.59 -6.86
C ILE A 132 11.60 -15.57 -6.04
N ARG A 133 12.57 -16.44 -6.36
CA ARG A 133 13.87 -16.47 -5.67
C ARG A 133 14.68 -15.20 -5.94
N ASP A 134 14.68 -14.72 -7.17
CA ASP A 134 15.40 -13.52 -7.57
C ASP A 134 14.83 -12.29 -6.83
N ASP A 135 13.51 -12.18 -6.71
CA ASP A 135 12.87 -11.12 -5.95
C ASP A 135 13.10 -11.25 -4.43
N LEU A 136 13.14 -12.47 -3.90
CA LEU A 136 13.50 -12.68 -2.50
C LEU A 136 14.93 -12.21 -2.21
N GLU A 137 15.89 -12.45 -3.12
CA GLU A 137 17.25 -11.91 -3.00
C GLU A 137 17.26 -10.39 -3.12
N LEU A 138 16.42 -9.79 -3.96
CA LEU A 138 16.24 -8.33 -4.04
C LEU A 138 15.73 -7.76 -2.71
N VAL A 139 14.72 -8.39 -2.11
CA VAL A 139 14.22 -8.01 -0.77
C VAL A 139 15.36 -8.08 0.26
N TYR A 140 16.21 -9.09 0.22
CA TYR A 140 17.37 -9.21 1.11
C TYR A 140 18.45 -8.16 0.84
N GLN A 141 18.58 -7.64 -0.38
CA GLN A 141 19.44 -6.49 -0.67
C GLN A 141 18.92 -5.21 -0.03
N TYR A 142 17.61 -4.95 -0.10
CA TYR A 142 16.98 -3.80 0.57
C TYR A 142 16.97 -3.94 2.09
N PHE A 143 16.77 -5.15 2.60
CA PHE A 143 16.65 -5.45 4.02
C PHE A 143 17.63 -6.58 4.46
N PRO A 144 18.95 -6.32 4.51
CA PRO A 144 19.95 -7.36 4.80
C PRO A 144 19.70 -8.06 6.16
N ARG A 145 19.08 -7.35 7.10
CA ARG A 145 18.74 -7.89 8.41
C ARG A 145 17.77 -9.06 8.33
N LEU A 146 16.83 -9.04 7.37
CA LEU A 146 15.90 -10.15 7.15
C LEU A 146 16.62 -11.41 6.67
N LYS A 147 17.67 -11.27 5.83
CA LYS A 147 18.49 -12.40 5.39
C LYS A 147 19.16 -13.12 6.55
N VAL A 148 19.71 -12.34 7.52
CA VAL A 148 20.33 -12.88 8.74
C VAL A 148 19.32 -13.63 9.60
N ARG A 149 18.07 -13.16 9.60
CA ARG A 149 16.97 -13.73 10.41
C ARG A 149 16.04 -14.65 9.64
N ARG A 150 16.37 -15.04 8.41
CA ARG A 150 15.45 -15.74 7.51
C ARG A 150 14.79 -16.98 8.10
N THR A 151 15.54 -17.75 8.91
CA THR A 151 15.04 -18.98 9.57
C THR A 151 14.44 -18.75 10.95
N SER A 152 14.52 -17.51 11.49
CA SER A 152 13.91 -17.17 12.78
C SER A 152 12.40 -17.08 12.64
N GLN A 153 11.64 -17.49 13.66
CA GLN A 153 10.20 -17.22 13.70
C GLN A 153 9.95 -15.71 13.74
N ALA A 154 9.06 -15.21 12.87
CA ALA A 154 8.81 -13.79 12.70
C ALA A 154 8.26 -13.14 13.98
N GLY A 155 7.49 -13.86 14.77
CA GLY A 155 6.94 -13.36 16.04
C GLY A 155 8.00 -13.00 17.09
N TYR A 156 9.20 -13.59 17.00
CA TYR A 156 10.32 -13.31 17.92
C TYR A 156 11.34 -12.31 17.36
N THR A 157 11.07 -11.72 16.22
CA THR A 157 11.92 -10.65 15.66
C THR A 157 11.52 -9.28 16.23
N SER A 158 12.43 -8.31 16.13
CA SER A 158 12.15 -6.95 16.59
C SER A 158 11.02 -6.31 15.79
N GLY A 159 10.37 -5.28 16.36
CA GLY A 159 9.30 -4.56 15.68
C GLY A 159 9.73 -3.94 14.35
N GLY A 160 10.98 -3.48 14.24
CA GLY A 160 11.54 -2.99 12.98
C GLY A 160 11.73 -4.11 11.95
N GLU A 161 12.22 -5.30 12.36
CA GLU A 161 12.35 -6.46 11.48
C GLU A 161 10.98 -6.96 11.00
N GLN A 162 9.96 -6.95 11.85
CA GLN A 162 8.58 -7.28 11.46
C GLN A 162 8.03 -6.28 10.42
N GLN A 163 8.32 -4.98 10.59
CA GLN A 163 7.91 -3.96 9.64
C GLN A 163 8.63 -4.10 8.28
N MET A 164 9.94 -4.36 8.31
CA MET A 164 10.70 -4.68 7.09
C MET A 164 10.13 -5.92 6.39
N GLY A 165 9.76 -6.96 7.15
CA GLY A 165 9.12 -8.17 6.63
C GLY A 165 7.75 -7.89 6.00
N ALA A 166 6.94 -7.02 6.60
CA ALA A 166 5.65 -6.61 6.05
C ALA A 166 5.81 -5.85 4.71
N ILE A 167 6.82 -4.98 4.62
CA ILE A 167 7.14 -4.25 3.38
C ILE A 167 7.70 -5.21 2.32
N GLY A 168 8.65 -6.08 2.70
CA GLY A 168 9.27 -7.02 1.75
C GLY A 168 8.31 -8.10 1.24
N ARG A 169 7.21 -8.36 1.95
CA ARG A 169 6.14 -9.26 1.54
C ARG A 169 5.20 -8.63 0.51
N ALA A 170 5.05 -7.31 0.50
CA ALA A 170 4.23 -6.54 -0.44
C ALA A 170 4.89 -6.40 -1.80
#